data_257a6281ee1daa84385d0cc109675976
#
_entry.id   257a6281ee1daa84385d0cc109675976
#
_cell.length_a   1.000
_cell.length_b   1.000
_cell.length_c   1.000
_cell.angle_alpha   90.00
_cell.angle_beta   90.00
_cell.angle_gamma   90.00
#
_symmetry.space_group_name_H-M   'P 1'
#
loop_
_entity.id
_entity.type
_entity.pdbx_description
1 polymer ?
#
loop_
_entity_poly.entity_id
_entity_poly.type
_entity_poly.pdbx_seq_one_letter_code
_entity_poly.pdbx_strand_id
1 'polypeptide(L)'
;NNFSNEDTIIIIRTFLLKAKRLLNLSENIRSNQNLEIVVSNYKPPIFWKEKEIVKQQLKIWSEKNLRRLINEISNTELLIKKNVNVSLSILLNFIFKNSNITNNKI
;
A
#
# COMPACT_ATOMS: atom_id res chain seq x y z
N ASN A 1 15.24 -9.88 19.33
CA ASN A 1 14.43 -9.06 18.46
C ASN A 1 13.18 -8.58 19.20
N ASN A 2 12.98 -7.28 19.21
CA ASN A 2 11.86 -6.68 19.96
C ASN A 2 10.59 -6.50 19.13
N PHE A 3 10.56 -7.07 17.91
CA PHE A 3 9.41 -6.93 17.05
C PHE A 3 8.30 -7.86 17.49
N SER A 4 7.18 -7.31 17.92
CA SER A 4 6.03 -8.08 18.38
C SER A 4 5.08 -8.39 17.22
N ASN A 5 4.16 -9.33 17.46
CA ASN A 5 3.08 -9.61 16.52
C ASN A 5 2.21 -8.37 16.28
N GLU A 6 1.96 -7.59 17.33
CA GLU A 6 1.19 -6.35 17.20
C GLU A 6 1.88 -5.35 16.30
N ASP A 7 3.21 -5.22 16.40
CA ASP A 7 3.97 -4.33 15.51
C ASP A 7 3.81 -4.76 14.06
N THR A 8 3.87 -6.07 13.81
CA THR A 8 3.71 -6.62 12.47
C THR A 8 2.34 -6.29 11.88
N ILE A 9 1.30 -6.42 12.70
CA ILE A 9 -0.06 -6.11 12.28
C ILE A 9 -0.22 -4.62 11.97
N ILE A 10 0.38 -3.75 12.78
CA ILE A 10 0.33 -2.30 12.53
C ILE A 10 0.97 -1.97 11.19
N ILE A 11 2.11 -2.58 10.87
CA ILE A 11 2.81 -2.34 9.61
C ILE A 11 1.97 -2.79 8.43
N ILE A 12 1.41 -4.00 8.47
CA ILE A 12 0.62 -4.51 7.35
C ILE A 12 -0.65 -3.68 7.15
N ARG A 13 -1.26 -3.21 8.23
CA ARG A 13 -2.44 -2.35 8.15
C ARG A 13 -2.10 -0.98 7.58
N THR A 14 -0.93 -0.46 7.89
CA THR A 14 -0.47 0.79 7.29
C THR A 14 -0.34 0.65 5.77
N PHE A 15 0.23 -0.48 5.31
CA PHE A 15 0.30 -0.75 3.88
C PHE A 15 -1.10 -0.81 3.25
N LEU A 16 -2.04 -1.44 3.94
CA LEU A 16 -3.42 -1.55 3.45
C LEU A 16 -4.05 -0.18 3.26
N LEU A 17 -3.93 0.68 4.27
CA LEU A 17 -4.49 2.02 4.20
C LEU A 17 -3.89 2.84 3.07
N LYS A 18 -2.57 2.75 2.88
CA LYS A 18 -1.89 3.49 1.82
C LYS A 18 -2.26 2.95 0.43
N ALA A 19 -2.41 1.64 0.29
CA ALA A 19 -2.83 1.05 -0.99
C ALA A 19 -4.27 1.45 -1.33
N LYS A 20 -5.15 1.44 -0.36
CA LYS A 20 -6.54 1.88 -0.56
C LYS A 20 -6.62 3.36 -0.94
N ARG A 21 -5.77 4.19 -0.33
CA ARG A 21 -5.68 5.60 -0.68
C ARG A 21 -5.26 5.77 -2.14
N LEU A 22 -4.24 5.03 -2.57
CA LEU A 22 -3.78 5.08 -3.96
C LEU A 22 -4.89 4.67 -4.93
N LEU A 23 -5.62 3.61 -4.61
CA LEU A 23 -6.73 3.16 -5.46
C LEU A 23 -7.81 4.23 -5.58
N ASN A 24 -8.18 4.84 -4.46
CA ASN A 24 -9.18 5.91 -4.45
C ASN A 24 -8.73 7.09 -5.31
N LEU A 25 -7.46 7.50 -5.16
CA LEU A 25 -6.90 8.58 -5.98
C LEU A 25 -6.90 8.21 -7.46
N SER A 26 -6.52 6.98 -7.81
CA SER A 26 -6.52 6.51 -9.19
C SER A 26 -7.91 6.56 -9.81
N GLU A 27 -8.92 6.14 -9.06
CA GLU A 27 -10.30 6.17 -9.54
C GLU A 27 -10.77 7.60 -9.80
N ASN A 28 -10.39 8.53 -8.94
CA ASN A 28 -10.75 9.94 -9.12
C ASN A 28 -10.05 10.55 -10.33
N ILE A 29 -8.80 10.18 -10.58
CA ILE A 29 -8.06 10.64 -11.76
C ILE A 29 -8.72 10.10 -13.03
N ARG A 30 -9.13 8.83 -13.01
CA ARG A 30 -9.81 8.19 -14.15
C ARG A 30 -11.11 8.91 -14.51
N SER A 31 -11.75 9.56 -13.54
CA SER A 31 -12.99 10.31 -13.74
C SER A 31 -12.73 11.71 -14.26
N ASN A 32 -11.66 11.92 -15.02
CA ASN A 32 -11.32 13.17 -15.70
C ASN A 32 -10.84 14.28 -14.77
N GLN A 33 -10.24 13.91 -13.64
CA GLN A 33 -9.65 14.91 -12.77
C GLN A 33 -8.14 14.94 -12.93
N ASN A 34 -7.58 16.12 -12.78
CA ASN A 34 -6.14 16.32 -12.86
C ASN A 34 -5.45 15.70 -11.64
N LEU A 35 -4.33 15.00 -11.87
CA LEU A 35 -3.57 14.35 -10.80
C LEU A 35 -3.22 15.32 -9.67
N GLU A 36 -2.74 16.52 -10.02
CA GLU A 36 -2.36 17.51 -9.02
C GLU A 36 -3.54 17.92 -8.16
N ILE A 37 -4.68 18.14 -8.78
CA ILE A 37 -5.90 18.54 -8.08
C ILE A 37 -6.40 17.43 -7.17
N VAL A 38 -6.41 16.19 -7.67
CA VAL A 38 -6.89 15.04 -6.89
C VAL A 38 -6.03 14.83 -5.65
N VAL A 39 -4.71 14.90 -5.80
CA VAL A 39 -3.79 14.71 -4.68
C VAL A 39 -3.93 15.85 -3.67
N SER A 40 -4.05 17.09 -4.16
CA SER A 40 -4.15 18.27 -3.30
C SER A 40 -5.46 18.31 -2.50
N ASN A 41 -6.54 17.80 -3.09
CA ASN A 41 -7.89 17.88 -2.48
C ASN A 41 -8.28 16.63 -1.69
N TYR A 42 -7.41 15.64 -1.63
CA TYR A 42 -7.73 14.40 -0.92
C TYR A 42 -8.00 14.67 0.56
N LYS A 43 -8.99 13.99 1.11
CA LYS A 43 -9.37 14.10 2.53
C LYS A 43 -9.32 12.71 3.19
N PRO A 44 -8.64 12.58 4.31
CA PRO A 44 -7.86 13.62 5.01
C PRO A 44 -6.64 14.05 4.21
N PRO A 45 -6.11 15.25 4.40
CA PRO A 45 -5.01 15.76 3.57
C PRO A 45 -3.78 14.86 3.62
N ILE A 46 -3.16 14.67 2.47
CA ILE A 46 -1.92 13.90 2.39
C ILE A 46 -0.79 14.78 2.97
N PHE A 47 0.00 14.18 3.87
CA PHE A 47 1.16 14.86 4.44
C PHE A 47 2.05 15.39 3.30
N TRP A 48 2.42 16.67 3.38
CA TRP A 48 3.09 17.34 2.27
C TRP A 48 4.38 16.63 1.80
N LYS A 49 5.11 16.01 2.73
CA LYS A 49 6.33 15.27 2.39
C LYS A 49 6.05 14.00 1.59
N GLU A 50 4.83 13.47 1.65
CA GLU A 50 4.45 12.26 0.91
C GLU A 50 3.88 12.56 -0.47
N LYS A 51 3.52 13.81 -0.76
CA LYS A 51 2.79 14.12 -1.99
C LYS A 51 3.54 13.71 -3.26
N GLU A 52 4.84 13.97 -3.33
CA GLU A 52 5.61 13.60 -4.50
C GLU A 52 5.73 12.09 -4.67
N ILE A 53 5.91 11.37 -3.56
CA ILE A 53 5.96 9.91 -3.58
C ILE A 53 4.62 9.35 -4.06
N VAL A 54 3.52 9.88 -3.54
CA VAL A 54 2.17 9.45 -3.93
C VAL A 54 1.95 9.67 -5.43
N LYS A 55 2.35 10.83 -5.95
CA LYS A 55 2.22 11.13 -7.38
C LYS A 55 3.00 10.13 -8.23
N GLN A 56 4.21 9.78 -7.81
CA GLN A 56 5.03 8.81 -8.51
C GLN A 56 4.40 7.42 -8.47
N GLN A 57 3.88 7.03 -7.32
CA GLN A 57 3.20 5.75 -7.17
C GLN A 57 1.98 5.66 -8.06
N LEU A 58 1.23 6.75 -8.19
CA LEU A 58 0.06 6.80 -9.08
C LEU A 58 0.43 6.60 -10.54
N LYS A 59 1.63 6.95 -10.93
CA LYS A 59 2.10 6.74 -12.31
C LYS A 59 2.55 5.30 -12.55
N ILE A 60 3.01 4.62 -11.51
CA ILE A 60 3.55 3.26 -11.61
C ILE A 60 2.46 2.21 -11.47
N TRP A 61 1.54 2.39 -10.52
CA TRP A 61 0.55 1.39 -10.16
C TRP A 61 -0.77 1.60 -10.91
N SER A 62 -1.21 0.58 -11.64
CA SER A 62 -2.54 0.59 -12.26
C SER A 62 -3.60 0.26 -11.20
N GLU A 63 -4.88 0.61 -11.49
CA GLU A 63 -5.98 0.23 -10.62
C GLU A 63 -6.05 -1.29 -10.44
N LYS A 64 -5.86 -2.03 -11.52
CA LYS A 64 -5.88 -3.50 -11.48
C LYS A 64 -4.82 -4.04 -10.51
N ASN A 65 -3.60 -3.52 -10.61
CA ASN A 65 -2.52 -3.96 -9.75
C ASN A 65 -2.71 -3.51 -8.31
N LEU A 66 -3.32 -2.35 -8.08
CA LEU A 66 -3.64 -1.89 -6.74
C LEU A 66 -4.70 -2.78 -6.08
N ARG A 67 -5.73 -3.19 -6.83
CA ARG A 67 -6.74 -4.12 -6.31
C ARG A 67 -6.13 -5.46 -5.94
N ARG A 68 -5.22 -5.94 -6.78
CA ARG A 68 -4.50 -7.19 -6.52
C ARG A 68 -3.62 -7.07 -5.27
N LEU A 69 -2.92 -5.93 -5.14
CA LEU A 69 -2.09 -5.66 -3.97
C LEU A 69 -2.92 -5.61 -2.69
N ILE A 70 -4.06 -4.92 -2.71
CA ILE A 70 -4.96 -4.83 -1.55
C ILE A 70 -5.42 -6.22 -1.12
N ASN A 71 -5.77 -7.06 -2.08
CA ASN A 71 -6.17 -8.45 -1.80
C ASN A 71 -5.03 -9.21 -1.13
N GLU A 72 -3.83 -9.07 -1.66
CA GLU A 72 -2.66 -9.74 -1.12
C GLU A 72 -2.32 -9.26 0.28
N ILE A 73 -2.43 -7.96 0.53
CA ILE A 73 -2.21 -7.39 1.87
C ILE A 73 -3.22 -7.97 2.85
N SER A 74 -4.49 -8.02 2.48
CA SER A 74 -5.54 -8.56 3.33
C SER A 74 -5.30 -10.03 3.67
N ASN A 75 -4.90 -10.82 2.68
CA ASN A 75 -4.56 -12.23 2.90
C ASN A 75 -3.34 -12.39 3.80
N THR A 76 -2.35 -11.52 3.62
CA THR A 76 -1.14 -11.53 4.45
C THR A 76 -1.47 -11.21 5.90
N GLU A 77 -2.37 -10.25 6.13
CA GLU A 77 -2.82 -9.92 7.48
C GLU A 77 -3.46 -11.12 8.15
N LEU A 78 -4.31 -11.85 7.43
CA LEU A 78 -4.93 -13.06 7.95
C LEU A 78 -3.89 -14.12 8.32
N LEU A 79 -2.90 -14.32 7.46
CA LEU A 79 -1.82 -15.27 7.73
C LEU A 79 -1.04 -14.89 8.98
N ILE A 80 -0.74 -13.61 9.15
CA ILE A 80 -0.03 -13.11 10.32
C ILE A 80 -0.82 -13.41 11.59
N LYS A 81 -2.13 -13.15 11.57
CA LYS A 81 -2.99 -13.37 12.72
C LYS A 81 -3.11 -14.84 13.08
N LYS A 82 -3.04 -15.74 12.10
CA LYS A 82 -3.14 -17.19 12.33
C LYS A 82 -1.81 -17.81 12.72
N ASN A 83 -0.70 -17.15 12.47
CA ASN A 83 0.66 -17.69 12.65
C ASN A 83 1.52 -16.73 13.43
N VAL A 84 1.11 -16.43 14.65
CA VAL A 84 1.72 -15.41 15.51
C VAL A 84 3.23 -15.58 15.65
N ASN A 85 3.68 -16.83 15.76
CA ASN A 85 5.10 -17.11 16.02
C ASN A 85 6.02 -16.81 14.84
N VAL A 86 5.46 -16.70 13.62
CA VAL A 86 6.25 -16.43 12.41
C VAL A 86 5.76 -15.18 11.67
N SER A 87 5.06 -14.30 12.38
CA SER A 87 4.45 -13.12 11.76
C SER A 87 5.48 -12.22 11.07
N LEU A 88 6.65 -12.04 11.67
CA LEU A 88 7.69 -11.22 11.06
C LEU A 88 8.18 -11.82 9.75
N SER A 89 8.39 -13.15 9.72
CA SER A 89 8.80 -13.83 8.50
C SER A 89 7.77 -13.66 7.38
N ILE A 90 6.50 -13.76 7.73
CA ILE A 90 5.41 -13.56 6.76
C ILE A 90 5.44 -12.13 6.21
N LEU A 91 5.59 -11.14 7.08
CA LEU A 91 5.65 -9.74 6.67
C LEU A 91 6.84 -9.49 5.74
N LEU A 92 8.03 -9.97 6.12
CA LEU A 92 9.23 -9.77 5.32
C LEU A 92 9.11 -10.43 3.94
N ASN A 93 8.54 -11.63 3.89
CA ASN A 93 8.32 -12.32 2.62
C ASN A 93 7.39 -11.49 1.71
N PHE A 94 6.35 -10.92 2.27
CA PHE A 94 5.44 -10.05 1.54
C PHE A 94 6.17 -8.81 0.99
N ILE A 95 6.99 -8.16 1.82
CA ILE A 95 7.73 -6.97 1.43
C ILE A 95 8.70 -7.28 0.29
N PHE A 96 9.48 -8.36 0.40
CA PHE A 96 10.44 -8.74 -0.62
C PHE A 96 9.76 -9.05 -1.94
N LYS A 97 8.67 -9.80 -1.90
CA LYS A 97 7.92 -10.16 -3.10
C LYS A 97 7.44 -8.91 -3.85
N ASN A 98 6.91 -7.94 -3.13
CA ASN A 98 6.35 -6.75 -3.75
C ASN A 98 7.42 -5.74 -4.17
N SER A 99 8.54 -5.69 -3.48
CA SER A 99 9.66 -4.87 -3.90
C SER A 99 10.21 -5.34 -5.25
N ASN A 100 10.35 -6.65 -5.43
CA ASN A 100 10.81 -7.21 -6.70
C ASN A 100 9.85 -6.89 -7.83
N ILE A 101 8.54 -7.01 -7.59
CA ILE A 101 7.53 -6.69 -8.60
C ILE A 101 7.62 -5.23 -8.99
N THR A 102 7.73 -4.33 -8.01
CA THR A 102 7.82 -2.90 -8.25
C THR A 102 9.08 -2.56 -9.05
N ASN A 103 10.21 -3.13 -8.66
CA ASN A 103 11.47 -2.89 -9.36
C ASN A 103 11.44 -3.38 -10.79
N ASN A 104 10.79 -4.52 -11.04
CA ASN A 104 10.69 -5.07 -12.38
C ASN A 104 9.76 -4.26 -13.29
N LYS A 105 8.86 -3.48 -12.73
CA LYS A 105 7.93 -2.66 -13.50
C LYS A 105 8.49 -1.30 -13.85
N ILE A 106 9.49 -0.89 -13.14
CA ILE A 106 10.16 0.37 -13.37
C ILE A 106 11.24 0.21 -14.43
#